data_e0c8c762c4937700e8635606c2c048db
#
_entry.id   e0c8c762c4937700e8635606c2c048db
#
_cell.length_a   1.000
_cell.length_b   1.000
_cell.length_c   1.000
_cell.angle_alpha   90.00
_cell.angle_beta   90.00
_cell.angle_gamma   90.00
#
_symmetry.space_group_name_H-M   'P 1'
#
loop_
_entity.id
_entity.type
_entity.pdbx_description
1 polymer ?
#
loop_
_entity_poly.entity_id
_entity_poly.type
_entity_poly.pdbx_seq_one_letter_code
_entity_poly.pdbx_strand_id
1 'polypeptide(L)'
;ERLIAGEVIEKQIRLDLTYDEIDSSIDNLWSVLFTTGYLTYTGIGEDGTYRLLIPNKEVRGVFRLQIQEWFKRSIFSNTEQLQSFWKAFEEGNTEIMEKYLNKVLSNSVSVFDTKARNEEKESSYHNLLLSILTGNAGWLVKSNVEAGEGFADIIVETDDPDAGVVVELKYVKEFREMEQACRKALEQIRDRRYQEYLQNDDRQDILLYGITFCKKRCRVVAEKMKAPGI
;
A
#
# COMPACT_ATOMS: atom_id res chain seq x y z
N GLU A 1 6.66 -13.87 -2.85
CA GLU A 1 6.71 -12.84 -3.89
C GLU A 1 6.78 -13.48 -5.26
N ARG A 2 7.87 -14.16 -5.60
CA ARG A 2 8.11 -14.82 -6.89
C ARG A 2 6.93 -15.72 -7.32
N LEU A 3 6.40 -16.53 -6.41
CA LEU A 3 5.23 -17.39 -6.66
C LEU A 3 3.97 -16.59 -7.01
N ILE A 4 3.71 -15.47 -6.31
CA ILE A 4 2.55 -14.60 -6.58
C ILE A 4 2.71 -13.89 -7.93
N ALA A 5 3.95 -13.55 -8.31
CA ALA A 5 4.29 -13.03 -9.63
C ALA A 5 4.13 -14.07 -10.75
N GLY A 6 3.85 -15.33 -10.40
CA GLY A 6 3.74 -16.45 -11.36
C GLY A 6 5.08 -17.07 -11.73
N GLU A 7 6.15 -16.76 -10.98
CA GLU A 7 7.45 -17.37 -11.19
C GLU A 7 7.51 -18.75 -10.53
N VAL A 8 8.32 -19.62 -11.14
CA VAL A 8 8.64 -20.93 -10.59
C VAL A 8 9.78 -20.78 -9.57
N ILE A 9 9.68 -21.49 -8.45
CA ILE A 9 10.75 -21.61 -7.47
C ILE A 9 11.19 -23.08 -7.37
N GLU A 10 12.45 -23.30 -7.10
CA GLU A 10 13.01 -24.63 -6.90
C GLU A 10 13.21 -24.88 -5.41
N LYS A 11 12.65 -25.99 -4.91
CA LYS A 11 12.71 -26.38 -3.50
C LYS A 11 12.79 -27.90 -3.35
N GLN A 12 13.49 -28.34 -2.33
CA GLN A 12 13.42 -29.73 -1.89
C GLN A 12 12.09 -29.97 -1.17
N ILE A 13 11.42 -31.06 -1.49
CA ILE A 13 10.12 -31.43 -0.91
C ILE A 13 10.26 -32.75 -0.20
N ARG A 14 9.84 -32.76 1.06
CA ARG A 14 9.70 -33.97 1.87
C ARG A 14 8.24 -34.37 1.90
N LEU A 15 7.93 -35.57 1.39
CA LEU A 15 6.56 -36.12 1.37
C LEU A 15 6.22 -36.92 2.65
N ASP A 16 7.21 -37.18 3.48
CA ASP A 16 7.19 -38.01 4.68
C ASP A 16 7.14 -37.19 5.99
N LEU A 17 6.85 -35.88 5.92
CA LEU A 17 6.80 -35.02 7.09
C LEU A 17 5.71 -35.42 8.07
N THR A 18 6.07 -35.55 9.33
CA THR A 18 5.14 -35.71 10.46
C THR A 18 4.70 -34.34 11.00
N TYR A 19 3.60 -34.31 11.76
CA TYR A 19 3.08 -33.07 12.35
C TYR A 19 4.09 -32.36 13.25
N ASP A 20 4.91 -33.11 14.00
CA ASP A 20 5.91 -32.56 14.91
C ASP A 20 7.10 -31.93 14.19
N GLU A 21 7.31 -32.25 12.92
CA GLU A 21 8.41 -31.72 12.11
C GLU A 21 8.05 -30.45 11.34
N ILE A 22 6.77 -30.10 11.22
CA ILE A 22 6.29 -28.97 10.41
C ILE A 22 6.99 -27.67 10.80
N ASP A 23 7.05 -27.39 12.10
CA ASP A 23 7.59 -26.14 12.63
C ASP A 23 9.12 -26.16 12.83
N SER A 24 9.78 -27.29 12.57
CA SER A 24 11.21 -27.46 12.83
C SER A 24 12.11 -26.74 11.82
N SER A 25 11.61 -26.45 10.62
CA SER A 25 12.35 -25.76 9.55
C SER A 25 11.42 -25.02 8.61
N ILE A 26 11.89 -23.84 8.14
CA ILE A 26 11.17 -23.07 7.11
C ILE A 26 11.07 -23.84 5.78
N ASP A 27 11.99 -24.75 5.50
CA ASP A 27 11.95 -25.57 4.29
C ASP A 27 10.82 -26.61 4.35
N ASN A 28 10.41 -27.06 5.54
CA ASN A 28 9.28 -27.95 5.72
C ASN A 28 7.95 -27.28 5.32
N LEU A 29 7.86 -25.95 5.44
CA LEU A 29 6.69 -25.18 4.99
C LEU A 29 6.40 -25.39 3.50
N TRP A 30 7.43 -25.50 2.67
CA TRP A 30 7.25 -25.75 1.23
C TRP A 30 6.63 -27.11 0.98
N SER A 31 7.04 -28.11 1.75
CA SER A 31 6.46 -29.46 1.68
C SER A 31 5.02 -29.49 2.12
N VAL A 32 4.66 -28.77 3.19
CA VAL A 32 3.26 -28.64 3.65
C VAL A 32 2.41 -27.94 2.60
N LEU A 33 2.86 -26.82 2.05
CA LEU A 33 2.12 -26.08 1.02
C LEU A 33 1.93 -26.91 -0.26
N PHE A 34 2.89 -27.79 -0.58
CA PHE A 34 2.79 -28.69 -1.70
C PHE A 34 1.82 -29.84 -1.44
N THR A 35 1.95 -30.54 -0.32
CA THR A 35 1.09 -31.70 0.03
C THR A 35 -0.35 -31.30 0.29
N THR A 36 -0.60 -30.08 0.75
CA THR A 36 -1.96 -29.53 0.95
C THR A 36 -2.57 -28.90 -0.31
N GLY A 37 -1.86 -28.90 -1.45
CA GLY A 37 -2.36 -28.39 -2.72
C GLY A 37 -2.30 -26.88 -2.90
N TYR A 38 -1.69 -26.13 -1.97
CA TYR A 38 -1.42 -24.70 -2.15
C TYR A 38 -0.32 -24.43 -3.18
N LEU A 39 0.57 -25.41 -3.41
CA LEU A 39 1.54 -25.39 -4.49
C LEU A 39 1.37 -26.63 -5.37
N THR A 40 1.75 -26.49 -6.63
CA THR A 40 1.91 -27.60 -7.57
C THR A 40 3.31 -27.54 -8.18
N TYR A 41 3.67 -28.48 -9.04
CA TYR A 41 4.98 -28.51 -9.68
C TYR A 41 4.86 -28.68 -11.20
N THR A 42 5.87 -28.18 -11.92
CA THR A 42 6.02 -28.33 -13.39
C THR A 42 7.03 -29.39 -13.77
N GLY A 43 7.81 -29.86 -12.82
CA GLY A 43 8.85 -30.87 -13.04
C GLY A 43 9.78 -30.99 -11.84
N ILE A 44 10.64 -32.01 -11.90
CA ILE A 44 11.68 -32.28 -10.90
C ILE A 44 13.02 -32.07 -11.58
N GLY A 45 13.92 -31.32 -10.92
CA GLY A 45 15.29 -31.11 -11.37
C GLY A 45 16.14 -32.38 -11.24
N GLU A 46 17.33 -32.39 -11.88
CA GLU A 46 18.26 -33.50 -11.81
C GLU A 46 18.80 -33.79 -10.39
N ASP A 47 18.77 -32.76 -9.53
CA ASP A 47 19.15 -32.82 -8.12
C ASP A 47 17.97 -33.22 -7.19
N GLY A 48 16.82 -33.59 -7.75
CA GLY A 48 15.63 -33.95 -6.99
C GLY A 48 14.82 -32.76 -6.46
N THR A 49 15.15 -31.52 -6.83
CA THR A 49 14.36 -30.34 -6.47
C THR A 49 13.06 -30.25 -7.29
N TYR A 50 11.98 -29.82 -6.64
CA TYR A 50 10.68 -29.59 -7.28
C TYR A 50 10.59 -28.16 -7.79
N ARG A 51 10.15 -27.97 -9.03
CA ARG A 51 9.85 -26.67 -9.62
C ARG A 51 8.42 -26.30 -9.28
N LEU A 52 8.26 -25.55 -8.20
CA LEU A 52 6.96 -25.21 -7.60
C LEU A 52 6.37 -23.92 -8.18
N LEU A 53 5.05 -23.89 -8.28
CA LEU A 53 4.25 -22.71 -8.62
C LEU A 53 2.87 -22.77 -7.95
N ILE A 54 2.16 -21.63 -7.93
CA ILE A 54 0.76 -21.57 -7.48
C ILE A 54 -0.14 -22.17 -8.57
N PRO A 55 -1.01 -23.15 -8.24
CA PRO A 55 -1.74 -23.94 -9.22
C PRO A 55 -2.76 -23.13 -10.05
N ASN A 56 -3.42 -22.16 -9.45
CA ASN A 56 -4.52 -21.44 -10.06
C ASN A 56 -4.74 -20.04 -9.48
N LYS A 57 -5.72 -19.30 -10.03
CA LYS A 57 -6.04 -17.93 -9.61
C LYS A 57 -6.65 -17.87 -8.21
N GLU A 58 -7.44 -18.86 -7.84
CA GLU A 58 -8.12 -18.95 -6.54
C GLU A 58 -7.10 -19.05 -5.41
N VAL A 59 -6.16 -19.98 -5.51
CA VAL A 59 -5.06 -20.14 -4.54
C VAL A 59 -4.17 -18.90 -4.52
N ARG A 60 -3.91 -18.28 -5.66
CA ARG A 60 -3.18 -17.00 -5.73
C ARG A 60 -3.92 -15.90 -4.97
N GLY A 61 -5.26 -15.87 -5.05
CA GLY A 61 -6.12 -14.98 -4.28
C GLY A 61 -5.94 -15.19 -2.77
N VAL A 62 -5.91 -16.44 -2.30
CA VAL A 62 -5.68 -16.77 -0.89
C VAL A 62 -4.32 -16.24 -0.41
N PHE A 63 -3.24 -16.48 -1.18
CA PHE A 63 -1.92 -15.94 -0.82
C PHE A 63 -1.91 -14.41 -0.74
N ARG A 64 -2.55 -13.72 -1.70
CA ARG A 64 -2.66 -12.26 -1.67
C ARG A 64 -3.39 -11.76 -0.42
N LEU A 65 -4.52 -12.37 -0.08
CA LEU A 65 -5.29 -12.01 1.12
C LEU A 65 -4.48 -12.21 2.41
N GLN A 66 -3.79 -13.35 2.56
CA GLN A 66 -2.97 -13.64 3.73
C GLN A 66 -1.81 -12.63 3.88
N ILE A 67 -1.19 -12.24 2.77
CA ILE A 67 -0.14 -11.21 2.78
C ILE A 67 -0.71 -9.85 3.14
N GLN A 68 -1.88 -9.49 2.63
CA GLN A 68 -2.56 -8.24 3.00
C GLN A 68 -2.90 -8.21 4.50
N GLU A 69 -3.42 -9.31 5.05
CA GLU A 69 -3.72 -9.43 6.47
C GLU A 69 -2.44 -9.35 7.34
N TRP A 70 -1.39 -10.04 6.94
CA TRP A 70 -0.10 -9.95 7.64
C TRP A 70 0.47 -8.52 7.59
N PHE A 71 0.33 -7.86 6.43
CA PHE A 71 0.78 -6.50 6.22
C PHE A 71 0.00 -5.51 7.08
N LYS A 72 -1.33 -5.62 7.14
CA LYS A 72 -2.17 -4.83 8.07
C LYS A 72 -1.69 -4.99 9.51
N ARG A 73 -1.51 -6.23 9.98
CA ARG A 73 -0.98 -6.47 11.34
C ARG A 73 0.38 -5.82 11.57
N SER A 74 1.27 -5.86 10.58
CA SER A 74 2.59 -5.23 10.68
C SER A 74 2.52 -3.71 10.76
N ILE A 75 1.60 -3.06 10.00
CA ILE A 75 1.36 -1.62 10.08
C ILE A 75 0.87 -1.23 11.49
N PHE A 76 -0.10 -1.95 12.01
CA PHE A 76 -0.74 -1.63 13.30
C PHE A 76 0.04 -2.14 14.52
N SER A 77 1.12 -2.89 14.35
CA SER A 77 1.93 -3.43 15.46
C SER A 77 2.70 -2.36 16.24
N ASN A 78 2.97 -1.19 15.65
CA ASN A 78 3.68 -0.09 16.30
C ASN A 78 2.77 1.15 16.40
N THR A 79 1.94 1.15 17.43
CA THR A 79 0.94 2.19 17.68
C THR A 79 1.56 3.59 17.82
N GLU A 80 2.71 3.73 18.47
CA GLU A 80 3.40 5.02 18.65
C GLU A 80 3.82 5.66 17.31
N GLN A 81 4.39 4.87 16.42
CA GLN A 81 4.82 5.36 15.11
C GLN A 81 3.63 5.69 14.22
N LEU A 82 2.55 4.93 14.34
CA LEU A 82 1.33 5.18 13.60
C LEU A 82 0.65 6.47 14.08
N GLN A 83 0.58 6.69 15.39
CA GLN A 83 0.07 7.95 15.96
C GLN A 83 0.92 9.15 15.54
N SER A 84 2.25 9.00 15.53
CA SER A 84 3.16 10.04 15.04
C SER A 84 2.93 10.35 13.55
N PHE A 85 2.63 9.34 12.75
CA PHE A 85 2.27 9.51 11.34
C PHE A 85 0.95 10.26 11.18
N TRP A 86 -0.11 9.90 11.93
CA TRP A 86 -1.40 10.58 11.86
C TRP A 86 -1.28 12.05 12.26
N LYS A 87 -0.58 12.34 13.35
CA LYS A 87 -0.30 13.72 13.75
C LYS A 87 0.46 14.49 12.66
N ALA A 88 1.49 13.89 12.08
CA ALA A 88 2.24 14.49 10.99
C ALA A 88 1.37 14.75 9.74
N PHE A 89 0.41 13.87 9.48
CA PHE A 89 -0.55 14.01 8.39
C PHE A 89 -1.50 15.21 8.61
N GLU A 90 -1.95 15.46 9.83
CA GLU A 90 -2.76 16.65 10.16
C GLU A 90 -1.95 17.95 10.14
N GLU A 91 -0.69 17.88 10.54
CA GLU A 91 0.18 19.07 10.64
C GLU A 91 0.86 19.45 9.31
N GLY A 92 0.79 18.61 8.30
CA GLY A 92 1.51 18.83 7.04
C GLY A 92 3.01 18.47 7.10
N ASN A 93 3.43 17.67 8.08
CA ASN A 93 4.83 17.28 8.26
C ASN A 93 5.21 16.13 7.33
N THR A 94 5.62 16.49 6.12
CA THR A 94 5.96 15.53 5.06
C THR A 94 7.16 14.64 5.38
N GLU A 95 8.13 15.14 6.17
CA GLU A 95 9.33 14.38 6.54
C GLU A 95 9.00 13.16 7.41
N ILE A 96 8.17 13.37 8.44
CA ILE A 96 7.72 12.26 9.32
C ILE A 96 6.86 11.28 8.54
N MET A 97 5.98 11.79 7.66
CA MET A 97 5.16 10.94 6.79
C MET A 97 6.00 10.07 5.86
N GLU A 98 6.97 10.66 5.16
CA GLU A 98 7.90 9.93 4.27
C GLU A 98 8.69 8.86 5.04
N LYS A 99 9.22 9.21 6.20
CA LYS A 99 9.98 8.27 7.05
C LYS A 99 9.15 7.06 7.44
N TYR A 100 7.91 7.29 7.86
CA TYR A 100 7.00 6.20 8.23
C TYR A 100 6.62 5.33 7.02
N LEU A 101 6.15 5.95 5.93
CA LEU A 101 5.75 5.24 4.72
C LEU A 101 6.93 4.46 4.11
N ASN A 102 8.11 5.04 4.05
CA ASN A 102 9.31 4.37 3.56
C ASN A 102 9.70 3.16 4.43
N LYS A 103 9.54 3.26 5.75
CA LYS A 103 9.73 2.14 6.67
C LYS A 103 8.71 1.02 6.42
N VAL A 104 7.44 1.38 6.28
CA VAL A 104 6.36 0.43 5.95
C VAL A 104 6.65 -0.27 4.62
N LEU A 105 7.02 0.48 3.59
CA LEU A 105 7.35 -0.05 2.26
C LEU A 105 8.59 -0.94 2.27
N SER A 106 9.62 -0.62 3.06
CA SER A 106 10.83 -1.43 3.15
C SER A 106 10.57 -2.79 3.80
N ASN A 107 9.68 -2.81 4.79
CA ASN A 107 9.28 -4.02 5.52
C ASN A 107 8.17 -4.79 4.81
N SER A 108 7.46 -4.16 3.87
CA SER A 108 6.46 -4.85 3.08
C SER A 108 7.15 -5.80 2.11
N VAL A 109 6.62 -7.02 2.07
CA VAL A 109 6.91 -8.00 1.02
C VAL A 109 6.67 -7.32 -0.33
N SER A 110 7.50 -7.53 -1.35
CA SER A 110 7.44 -6.82 -2.64
C SER A 110 6.18 -7.18 -3.48
N VAL A 111 5.01 -7.17 -2.83
CA VAL A 111 3.71 -7.18 -3.53
C VAL A 111 3.66 -6.02 -4.55
N PHE A 112 4.40 -4.94 -4.25
CA PHE A 112 4.52 -3.76 -5.09
C PHE A 112 5.57 -3.87 -6.22
N ASP A 113 6.43 -4.89 -6.20
CA ASP A 113 7.52 -5.09 -7.18
C ASP A 113 7.15 -6.07 -8.31
N THR A 114 5.90 -6.52 -8.36
CA THR A 114 5.43 -7.44 -9.39
C THR A 114 5.46 -6.80 -10.78
N LYS A 115 5.51 -7.63 -11.86
CA LYS A 115 5.37 -7.20 -13.26
C LYS A 115 3.96 -6.63 -13.59
N ALA A 116 3.23 -6.18 -12.58
CA ALA A 116 1.91 -5.58 -12.69
C ALA A 116 1.95 -4.28 -13.53
N ARG A 117 0.85 -3.95 -14.18
CA ARG A 117 0.68 -2.69 -14.91
C ARG A 117 0.76 -1.51 -13.93
N ASN A 118 1.11 -0.31 -14.42
CA ASN A 118 1.24 0.88 -13.59
C ASN A 118 -0.03 1.18 -12.79
N GLU A 119 -1.20 1.04 -13.41
CA GLU A 119 -2.52 1.22 -12.78
C GLU A 119 -2.75 0.25 -11.61
N GLU A 120 -2.35 -1.01 -11.76
CA GLU A 120 -2.46 -2.01 -10.68
C GLU A 120 -1.50 -1.69 -9.52
N LYS A 121 -0.34 -1.09 -9.83
CA LYS A 121 0.61 -0.63 -8.81
C LYS A 121 0.07 0.58 -8.06
N GLU A 122 -0.44 1.57 -8.77
CA GLU A 122 -1.06 2.75 -8.18
C GLU A 122 -2.21 2.36 -7.24
N SER A 123 -3.10 1.47 -7.69
CA SER A 123 -4.17 0.91 -6.86
C SER A 123 -3.65 0.20 -5.60
N SER A 124 -2.50 -0.48 -5.68
CA SER A 124 -1.92 -1.16 -4.53
C SER A 124 -1.39 -0.17 -3.48
N TYR A 125 -0.73 0.91 -3.90
CA TYR A 125 -0.27 1.96 -2.99
C TYR A 125 -1.43 2.78 -2.43
N HIS A 126 -2.45 3.03 -3.25
CA HIS A 126 -3.70 3.66 -2.81
C HIS A 126 -4.34 2.85 -1.67
N ASN A 127 -4.52 1.55 -1.84
CA ASN A 127 -5.08 0.67 -0.82
C ASN A 127 -4.21 0.60 0.45
N LEU A 128 -2.88 0.68 0.31
CA LEU A 128 -1.97 0.77 1.43
C LEU A 128 -2.22 2.04 2.25
N LEU A 129 -2.20 3.20 1.60
CA LEU A 129 -2.40 4.47 2.28
C LEU A 129 -3.80 4.56 2.88
N LEU A 130 -4.83 4.15 2.14
CA LEU A 130 -6.20 4.07 2.62
C LEU A 130 -6.31 3.24 3.90
N SER A 131 -5.62 2.07 3.96
CA SER A 131 -5.61 1.22 5.16
C SER A 131 -4.95 1.89 6.36
N ILE A 132 -3.89 2.68 6.15
CA ILE A 132 -3.20 3.43 7.21
C ILE A 132 -4.10 4.55 7.75
N LEU A 133 -4.76 5.29 6.86
CA LEU A 133 -5.60 6.43 7.22
C LEU A 133 -6.90 5.98 7.91
N THR A 134 -7.55 4.94 7.41
CA THR A 134 -8.78 4.38 8.03
C THR A 134 -8.55 3.76 9.40
N GLY A 135 -7.29 3.55 9.79
CA GLY A 135 -6.93 3.11 11.14
C GLY A 135 -7.14 4.17 12.22
N ASN A 136 -7.26 5.45 11.85
CA ASN A 136 -7.63 6.52 12.78
C ASN A 136 -9.15 6.59 12.93
N ALA A 137 -9.64 6.28 14.12
CA ALA A 137 -11.07 6.21 14.39
C ALA A 137 -11.78 7.59 14.41
N GLY A 138 -11.02 8.68 14.54
CA GLY A 138 -11.55 10.04 14.52
C GLY A 138 -11.77 10.58 13.10
N TRP A 139 -11.30 9.88 12.06
CA TRP A 139 -11.36 10.38 10.69
C TRP A 139 -12.42 9.67 9.85
N LEU A 140 -13.13 10.43 9.03
CA LEU A 140 -13.93 9.87 7.95
C LEU A 140 -13.10 9.89 6.65
N VAL A 141 -12.57 8.72 6.29
CA VAL A 141 -11.72 8.56 5.11
C VAL A 141 -12.54 8.04 3.94
N LYS A 142 -12.56 8.77 2.86
CA LYS A 142 -13.30 8.45 1.62
C LYS A 142 -12.32 8.23 0.47
N SER A 143 -12.63 7.27 -0.37
CA SER A 143 -11.79 6.84 -1.51
C SER A 143 -12.53 6.99 -2.82
N ASN A 144 -11.85 7.46 -3.88
CA ASN A 144 -12.41 7.69 -5.20
C ASN A 144 -13.69 8.52 -5.17
N VAL A 145 -13.63 9.67 -4.51
CA VAL A 145 -14.77 10.55 -4.29
C VAL A 145 -14.94 11.49 -5.48
N GLU A 146 -16.17 11.60 -5.99
CA GLU A 146 -16.52 12.64 -6.94
C GLU A 146 -16.37 14.01 -6.27
N ALA A 147 -15.46 14.82 -6.78
CA ALA A 147 -15.12 16.13 -6.21
C ALA A 147 -14.70 17.08 -7.33
N GLY A 148 -15.22 18.31 -7.29
CA GLY A 148 -14.97 19.31 -8.34
C GLY A 148 -15.25 18.78 -9.73
N GLU A 149 -14.23 18.75 -10.60
CA GLU A 149 -14.35 18.29 -11.99
C GLU A 149 -13.72 16.88 -12.21
N GLY A 150 -13.85 16.00 -11.21
CA GLY A 150 -13.31 14.64 -11.34
C GLY A 150 -13.47 13.80 -10.09
N PHE A 151 -12.53 12.91 -9.87
CA PHE A 151 -12.49 12.01 -8.73
C PHE A 151 -11.18 12.19 -7.99
N ALA A 152 -11.27 12.54 -6.69
CA ALA A 152 -10.11 12.59 -5.81
C ALA A 152 -9.77 11.17 -5.32
N ASP A 153 -8.49 10.83 -5.26
CA ASP A 153 -8.07 9.51 -4.80
C ASP A 153 -8.49 9.26 -3.35
N ILE A 154 -8.17 10.20 -2.43
CA ILE A 154 -8.57 10.09 -1.02
C ILE A 154 -8.95 11.49 -0.51
N ILE A 155 -10.08 11.56 0.19
CA ILE A 155 -10.49 12.72 1.00
C ILE A 155 -10.60 12.28 2.45
N VAL A 156 -10.07 13.10 3.37
CA VAL A 156 -10.15 12.85 4.81
C VAL A 156 -10.85 14.03 5.47
N GLU A 157 -11.96 13.76 6.11
CA GLU A 157 -12.62 14.65 7.05
C GLU A 157 -12.08 14.29 8.44
N THR A 158 -11.34 15.22 9.05
CA THR A 158 -10.76 15.00 10.38
C THR A 158 -11.81 15.23 11.47
N ASP A 159 -11.48 14.89 12.71
CA ASP A 159 -12.30 15.18 13.88
C ASP A 159 -12.39 16.69 14.21
N ASP A 160 -11.46 17.50 13.71
CA ASP A 160 -11.60 18.96 13.65
C ASP A 160 -12.59 19.32 12.53
N PRO A 161 -13.75 19.94 12.86
CA PRO A 161 -14.75 20.27 11.86
C PRO A 161 -14.29 21.30 10.83
N ASP A 162 -13.28 22.11 11.17
CA ASP A 162 -12.74 23.13 10.26
C ASP A 162 -11.64 22.59 9.34
N ALA A 163 -11.08 21.40 9.65
CA ALA A 163 -9.93 20.84 8.95
C ALA A 163 -10.30 19.65 8.05
N GLY A 164 -9.58 19.52 6.95
CA GLY A 164 -9.72 18.39 6.05
C GLY A 164 -8.51 18.22 5.14
N VAL A 165 -8.41 17.06 4.48
CA VAL A 165 -7.25 16.72 3.65
C VAL A 165 -7.70 16.13 2.33
N VAL A 166 -7.07 16.57 1.24
CA VAL A 166 -7.19 15.97 -0.09
C VAL A 166 -5.86 15.35 -0.47
N VAL A 167 -5.88 14.11 -0.89
CA VAL A 167 -4.69 13.38 -1.33
C VAL A 167 -4.85 12.92 -2.76
N GLU A 168 -3.83 13.16 -3.58
CA GLU A 168 -3.69 12.61 -4.91
C GLU A 168 -2.42 11.77 -4.99
N LEU A 169 -2.51 10.57 -5.54
CA LEU A 169 -1.44 9.59 -5.61
C LEU A 169 -0.92 9.46 -7.02
N LYS A 170 0.38 9.21 -7.13
CA LYS A 170 1.01 8.87 -8.42
C LYS A 170 2.01 7.73 -8.23
N TYR A 171 2.14 6.91 -9.26
CA TYR A 171 3.20 5.92 -9.38
C TYR A 171 4.16 6.30 -10.50
N VAL A 172 5.46 6.25 -10.21
CA VAL A 172 6.52 6.44 -11.19
C VAL A 172 7.51 5.28 -11.20
N LYS A 173 8.18 5.09 -12.32
CA LYS A 173 9.16 3.99 -12.47
C LYS A 173 10.54 4.37 -11.94
N GLU A 174 10.87 5.65 -11.93
CA GLU A 174 12.19 6.16 -11.59
C GLU A 174 12.15 7.17 -10.45
N PHE A 175 13.11 7.06 -9.53
CA PHE A 175 13.18 7.92 -8.34
C PHE A 175 13.30 9.40 -8.66
N ARG A 176 13.99 9.75 -9.75
CA ARG A 176 14.18 11.15 -10.18
C ARG A 176 12.87 11.85 -10.58
N GLU A 177 11.83 11.09 -10.88
CA GLU A 177 10.53 11.62 -11.33
C GLU A 177 9.59 11.93 -10.15
N MET A 178 9.90 11.44 -8.94
CA MET A 178 8.98 11.45 -7.81
C MET A 178 8.57 12.86 -7.39
N GLU A 179 9.52 13.78 -7.24
CA GLU A 179 9.24 15.16 -6.82
C GLU A 179 8.33 15.88 -7.83
N GLN A 180 8.62 15.73 -9.12
CA GLN A 180 7.79 16.32 -10.17
C GLN A 180 6.39 15.70 -10.21
N ALA A 181 6.28 14.41 -9.97
CA ALA A 181 4.99 13.73 -9.92
C ALA A 181 4.14 14.16 -8.72
N CYS A 182 4.75 14.41 -7.53
CA CYS A 182 4.06 15.01 -6.40
C CYS A 182 3.48 16.40 -6.75
N ARG A 183 4.27 17.25 -7.43
CA ARG A 183 3.81 18.57 -7.85
C ARG A 183 2.66 18.48 -8.85
N LYS A 184 2.73 17.57 -9.83
CA LYS A 184 1.63 17.29 -10.76
C LYS A 184 0.36 16.80 -10.07
N ALA A 185 0.52 16.00 -9.00
CA ALA A 185 -0.62 15.58 -8.20
C ALA A 185 -1.30 16.79 -7.51
N LEU A 186 -0.52 17.71 -6.93
CA LEU A 186 -1.06 18.95 -6.35
C LEU A 186 -1.69 19.86 -7.42
N GLU A 187 -1.09 19.99 -8.59
CA GLU A 187 -1.67 20.70 -9.73
C GLU A 187 -3.03 20.09 -10.12
N GLN A 188 -3.11 18.77 -10.21
CA GLN A 188 -4.37 18.07 -10.52
C GLN A 188 -5.46 18.36 -9.49
N ILE A 189 -5.16 18.33 -8.19
CA ILE A 189 -6.12 18.67 -7.13
C ILE A 189 -6.68 20.07 -7.38
N ARG A 190 -5.83 21.05 -7.67
CA ARG A 190 -6.25 22.46 -7.90
C ARG A 190 -7.03 22.62 -9.19
N ASP A 191 -6.50 22.08 -10.30
CA ASP A 191 -7.11 22.22 -11.63
C ASP A 191 -8.49 21.57 -11.69
N ARG A 192 -8.67 20.46 -10.99
CA ARG A 192 -9.93 19.72 -10.86
C ARG A 192 -10.80 20.17 -9.67
N ARG A 193 -10.30 21.10 -8.86
CA ARG A 193 -11.02 21.69 -7.72
C ARG A 193 -11.51 20.68 -6.70
N TYR A 194 -10.70 19.62 -6.44
CA TYR A 194 -11.09 18.55 -5.51
C TYR A 194 -11.34 19.06 -4.08
N GLN A 195 -10.67 20.15 -3.68
CA GLN A 195 -10.86 20.80 -2.38
C GLN A 195 -12.27 21.39 -2.19
N GLU A 196 -13.02 21.68 -3.26
CA GLU A 196 -14.38 22.18 -3.16
C GLU A 196 -15.29 21.20 -2.41
N TYR A 197 -14.99 19.91 -2.45
CA TYR A 197 -15.72 18.90 -1.68
C TYR A 197 -15.74 19.24 -0.18
N LEU A 198 -14.56 19.56 0.39
CA LEU A 198 -14.40 19.93 1.79
C LEU A 198 -14.91 21.37 2.07
N GLN A 199 -14.72 22.29 1.15
CA GLN A 199 -15.22 23.65 1.26
C GLN A 199 -16.74 23.71 1.28
N ASN A 200 -17.43 22.84 0.56
CA ASN A 200 -18.89 22.70 0.58
C ASN A 200 -19.41 22.12 1.90
N ASP A 201 -18.53 21.52 2.72
CA ASP A 201 -18.79 21.05 4.09
C ASP A 201 -18.28 22.07 5.15
N ASP A 202 -18.13 23.35 4.75
CA ASP A 202 -17.69 24.48 5.57
C ASP A 202 -16.26 24.35 6.15
N ARG A 203 -15.43 23.39 5.66
CA ARG A 203 -14.05 23.22 6.10
C ARG A 203 -13.13 24.22 5.41
N GLN A 204 -12.34 24.94 6.20
CA GLN A 204 -11.48 26.03 5.73
C GLN A 204 -9.98 25.72 5.82
N ASP A 205 -9.57 24.92 6.80
CA ASP A 205 -8.17 24.48 6.97
C ASP A 205 -7.93 23.20 6.17
N ILE A 206 -7.62 23.37 4.87
CA ILE A 206 -7.46 22.25 3.96
C ILE A 206 -5.99 22.03 3.63
N LEU A 207 -5.51 20.80 3.87
CA LEU A 207 -4.21 20.33 3.42
C LEU A 207 -4.35 19.53 2.11
N LEU A 208 -3.49 19.82 1.16
CA LEU A 208 -3.39 19.10 -0.11
C LEU A 208 -2.10 18.28 -0.12
N TYR A 209 -2.18 17.01 -0.45
CA TYR A 209 -1.03 16.14 -0.57
C TYR A 209 -0.89 15.58 -1.98
N GLY A 210 0.29 15.77 -2.57
CA GLY A 210 0.76 15.00 -3.69
C GLY A 210 1.70 13.92 -3.19
N ILE A 211 1.33 12.65 -3.31
CA ILE A 211 2.13 11.51 -2.83
C ILE A 211 2.52 10.65 -4.01
N THR A 212 3.81 10.40 -4.17
CA THR A 212 4.32 9.58 -5.26
C THR A 212 5.05 8.37 -4.73
N PHE A 213 4.76 7.22 -5.33
CA PHE A 213 5.43 5.96 -5.03
C PHE A 213 6.32 5.51 -6.19
N CYS A 214 7.47 4.96 -5.82
CA CYS A 214 8.40 4.32 -6.74
C CYS A 214 9.02 3.10 -6.06
N LYS A 215 8.65 1.89 -6.47
CA LYS A 215 9.11 0.65 -5.83
C LYS A 215 8.87 0.69 -4.30
N LYS A 216 9.92 0.58 -3.50
CA LYS A 216 9.84 0.61 -2.02
C LYS A 216 10.09 2.00 -1.43
N ARG A 217 9.78 3.06 -2.16
CA ARG A 217 9.94 4.44 -1.71
C ARG A 217 8.73 5.29 -2.00
N CYS A 218 8.48 6.24 -1.13
CA CYS A 218 7.52 7.32 -1.36
C CYS A 218 8.19 8.69 -1.21
N ARG A 219 7.55 9.68 -1.82
CA ARG A 219 7.81 11.10 -1.67
C ARG A 219 6.48 11.77 -1.39
N VAL A 220 6.48 12.75 -0.50
CA VAL A 220 5.30 13.51 -0.10
C VAL A 220 5.56 14.99 -0.26
N VAL A 221 4.67 15.70 -0.93
CA VAL A 221 4.67 17.17 -0.96
C VAL A 221 3.31 17.64 -0.45
N ALA A 222 3.33 18.60 0.46
CA ALA A 222 2.14 19.17 1.04
C ALA A 222 1.99 20.64 0.67
N GLU A 223 0.75 21.09 0.58
CA GLU A 223 0.39 22.51 0.43
C GLU A 223 -0.82 22.82 1.33
N LYS A 224 -0.71 23.87 2.12
CA LYS A 224 -1.83 24.33 2.94
C LYS A 224 -2.59 25.40 2.16
N MET A 225 -3.88 25.19 1.94
CA MET A 225 -4.75 26.22 1.42
C MET A 225 -5.01 27.24 2.53
N LYS A 226 -4.81 28.52 2.21
CA LYS A 226 -5.32 29.59 3.05
C LYS A 226 -6.78 29.81 2.69
N ALA A 227 -7.62 29.88 3.70
CA ALA A 227 -8.98 30.41 3.50
C ALA A 227 -8.87 31.73 2.73
N PRO A 228 -9.75 32.00 1.76
CA PRO A 228 -9.84 33.33 1.17
C PRO A 228 -10.08 34.29 2.34
N GLY A 229 -9.11 35.19 2.58
CA GLY A 229 -9.20 36.16 3.67
C GLY A 229 -10.49 36.94 3.54
N ILE A 230 -11.24 37.00 4.65
CA ILE A 230 -12.38 37.87 4.83
C ILE A 230 -11.89 39.33 4.83
#